data_ab117db335057c5a70cada65b3aec5e9
#
_entry.id   ab117db335057c5a70cada65b3aec5e9
#
_cell.length_a   1.000
_cell.length_b   1.000
_cell.length_c   1.000
_cell.angle_alpha   90.00
_cell.angle_beta   90.00
_cell.angle_gamma   90.00
#
_symmetry.space_group_name_H-M   'P 1'
#
loop_
_entity.id
_entity.type
_entity.pdbx_description
1 polymer ?
#
loop_
_entity_poly.entity_id
_entity_poly.type
_entity_poly.pdbx_seq_one_letter_code
_entity_poly.pdbx_strand_id
1 'polypeptide(L)'
;MVCLGNICRSPLAEGILQHKAQQAGLSWSVDSAGTNGYHTGDAPHRLSQKVALLHGIDISHQCARRFTAADCKQFDKIYAMAEDVIDEMRRIARKDFDATKVDLLMNELYPGKNMDVPDPWYGPEPGYHKVFKMIDEATDAIINKYASEKSRNPEIKK
;
A
#
# COMPACT_ATOMS: atom_id res chain seq x y z
N MET A 1 0.03 -3.74 -0.66
CA MET A 1 -0.04 -2.73 0.40
C MET A 1 -0.65 -3.33 1.66
N VAL A 2 0.03 -3.26 2.79
CA VAL A 2 -0.41 -3.91 4.04
C VAL A 2 -0.45 -2.89 5.19
N CYS A 3 -1.55 -2.86 5.94
CA CYS A 3 -1.67 -2.12 7.18
C CYS A 3 -2.31 -2.99 8.26
N LEU A 4 -2.75 -2.40 9.37
CA LEU A 4 -3.33 -3.17 10.48
C LEU A 4 -4.71 -3.76 10.11
N GLY A 5 -5.67 -2.91 9.78
CA GLY A 5 -7.07 -3.32 9.56
C GLY A 5 -7.53 -3.40 8.11
N ASN A 6 -6.73 -2.94 7.17
CA ASN A 6 -7.07 -2.87 5.73
C ASN A 6 -8.34 -2.04 5.44
N ILE A 7 -8.54 -0.95 6.18
CA ILE A 7 -9.67 -0.04 5.94
C ILE A 7 -9.28 1.43 5.81
N CYS A 8 -8.11 1.86 6.26
CA CYS A 8 -7.67 3.26 6.17
C CYS A 8 -6.48 3.44 5.24
N ARG A 9 -5.29 3.05 5.69
CA ARG A 9 -4.01 3.33 5.01
C ARG A 9 -3.79 2.49 3.75
N SER A 10 -3.86 1.18 3.86
CA SER A 10 -3.57 0.30 2.72
C SER A 10 -4.58 0.39 1.59
N PRO A 11 -5.89 0.62 1.84
CA PRO A 11 -6.83 0.88 0.74
C PRO A 11 -6.49 2.14 -0.06
N LEU A 12 -6.07 3.21 0.61
CA LEU A 12 -5.59 4.42 -0.06
C LEU A 12 -4.38 4.13 -0.92
N ALA A 13 -3.39 3.42 -0.35
CA ALA A 13 -2.16 3.08 -1.06
C ALA A 13 -2.44 2.20 -2.29
N GLU A 14 -3.33 1.23 -2.17
CA GLU A 14 -3.75 0.40 -3.30
C GLU A 14 -4.38 1.25 -4.40
N GLY A 15 -5.35 2.10 -4.06
CA GLY A 15 -6.06 2.93 -5.02
C GLY A 15 -5.15 3.95 -5.70
N ILE A 16 -4.30 4.62 -4.94
CA ILE A 16 -3.38 5.63 -5.46
C ILE A 16 -2.35 5.00 -6.41
N LEU A 17 -1.71 3.90 -6.01
CA LEU A 17 -0.69 3.26 -6.84
C LEU A 17 -1.32 2.64 -8.10
N GLN A 18 -2.48 1.99 -7.99
CA GLN A 18 -3.15 1.41 -9.15
C GLN A 18 -3.52 2.50 -10.17
N HIS A 19 -4.02 3.63 -9.69
CA HIS A 19 -4.36 4.77 -10.54
C HIS A 19 -3.13 5.31 -11.28
N LYS A 20 -2.04 5.53 -10.57
CA LYS A 20 -0.78 6.02 -11.15
C LYS A 20 -0.15 5.02 -12.12
N ALA A 21 -0.19 3.73 -11.79
CA ALA A 21 0.32 2.68 -12.67
C ALA A 21 -0.44 2.66 -14.00
N GLN A 22 -1.76 2.77 -13.95
CA GLN A 22 -2.59 2.85 -15.17
C GLN A 22 -2.25 4.09 -16.00
N GLN A 23 -2.11 5.25 -15.37
CA GLN A 23 -1.73 6.48 -16.06
C GLN A 23 -0.34 6.39 -16.72
N ALA A 24 0.58 5.65 -16.10
CA ALA A 24 1.94 5.46 -16.60
C ALA A 24 2.03 4.31 -17.62
N GLY A 25 0.92 3.67 -17.97
CA GLY A 25 0.90 2.54 -18.90
C GLY A 25 1.54 1.26 -18.33
N LEU A 26 1.58 1.12 -17.02
CA LEU A 26 2.14 -0.06 -16.36
C LEU A 26 1.04 -1.09 -16.08
N SER A 27 1.27 -2.35 -16.45
CA SER A 27 0.32 -3.45 -16.27
C SER A 27 0.42 -4.07 -14.87
N TRP A 28 0.39 -3.24 -13.84
CA TRP A 28 0.50 -3.71 -12.47
C TRP A 28 -0.86 -4.10 -11.90
N SER A 29 -0.88 -5.17 -11.13
CA SER A 29 -2.01 -5.54 -10.28
C SER A 29 -1.65 -5.13 -8.85
N VAL A 30 -2.39 -4.20 -8.28
CA VAL A 30 -2.17 -3.68 -6.93
C VAL A 30 -3.30 -4.16 -6.04
N ASP A 31 -2.94 -4.71 -4.88
CA ASP A 31 -3.89 -5.22 -3.91
C ASP A 31 -3.49 -4.76 -2.51
N SER A 32 -4.36 -4.96 -1.53
CA SER A 32 -4.09 -4.61 -0.14
C SER A 32 -4.64 -5.65 0.82
N ALA A 33 -4.08 -5.68 2.03
CA ALA A 33 -4.47 -6.59 3.09
C ALA A 33 -4.21 -5.99 4.47
N GLY A 34 -4.81 -6.58 5.50
CA GLY A 34 -4.60 -6.21 6.89
C GLY A 34 -3.98 -7.35 7.68
N THR A 35 -3.23 -7.02 8.72
CA THR A 35 -2.64 -8.04 9.60
C THR A 35 -3.62 -8.57 10.64
N ASN A 36 -4.72 -7.83 10.94
CA ASN A 36 -5.81 -8.38 11.73
C ASN A 36 -7.05 -8.64 10.87
N GLY A 37 -8.00 -9.41 11.40
CA GLY A 37 -9.21 -9.81 10.69
C GLY A 37 -10.48 -9.08 11.12
N TYR A 38 -10.37 -8.02 11.92
CA TYR A 38 -11.54 -7.33 12.49
C TYR A 38 -12.50 -6.77 11.45
N HIS A 39 -11.97 -6.29 10.34
CA HIS A 39 -12.73 -5.59 9.30
C HIS A 39 -12.89 -6.41 8.02
N THR A 40 -12.57 -7.70 8.04
CA THR A 40 -12.66 -8.56 6.86
C THR A 40 -14.04 -8.45 6.20
N GLY A 41 -14.07 -8.13 4.92
CA GLY A 41 -15.29 -7.92 4.15
C GLY A 41 -15.81 -6.48 4.16
N ASP A 42 -15.28 -5.62 5.04
CA ASP A 42 -15.71 -4.23 5.11
C ASP A 42 -15.16 -3.39 3.95
N ALA A 43 -15.91 -2.38 3.56
CA ALA A 43 -15.42 -1.34 2.66
C ALA A 43 -14.38 -0.46 3.38
N PRO A 44 -13.54 0.27 2.63
CA PRO A 44 -12.65 1.26 3.25
C PRO A 44 -13.41 2.28 4.09
N HIS A 45 -12.74 2.81 5.12
CA HIS A 45 -13.31 3.83 5.98
C HIS A 45 -13.85 4.99 5.15
N ARG A 46 -15.01 5.54 5.56
CA ARG A 46 -15.68 6.61 4.80
C ARG A 46 -14.78 7.84 4.55
N LEU A 47 -13.92 8.20 5.51
CA LEU A 47 -13.01 9.33 5.34
C LEU A 47 -11.88 9.01 4.36
N SER A 48 -11.40 7.77 4.32
CA SER A 48 -10.45 7.34 3.29
C SER A 48 -11.08 7.41 1.90
N GLN A 49 -12.32 6.94 1.77
CA GLN A 49 -13.06 7.04 0.51
C GLN A 49 -13.28 8.50 0.08
N LYS A 50 -13.66 9.35 1.04
CA LYS A 50 -13.89 10.78 0.78
C LYS A 50 -12.63 11.48 0.27
N VAL A 51 -11.52 11.29 0.97
CA VAL A 51 -10.24 11.90 0.60
C VAL A 51 -9.76 11.40 -0.77
N ALA A 52 -9.84 10.10 -1.02
CA ALA A 52 -9.49 9.54 -2.33
C ALA A 52 -10.36 10.14 -3.45
N LEU A 53 -11.65 10.24 -3.23
CA LEU A 53 -12.58 10.76 -4.22
C LEU A 53 -12.34 12.23 -4.55
N LEU A 54 -11.89 13.04 -3.59
CA LEU A 54 -11.47 14.42 -3.82
C LEU A 54 -10.30 14.52 -4.81
N HIS A 55 -9.52 13.46 -4.94
CA HIS A 55 -8.42 13.36 -5.90
C HIS A 55 -8.77 12.51 -7.14
N GLY A 56 -10.06 12.23 -7.34
CA GLY A 56 -10.53 11.48 -8.50
C GLY A 56 -10.31 9.98 -8.44
N ILE A 57 -10.08 9.43 -7.24
CA ILE A 57 -9.81 8.00 -7.04
C ILE A 57 -10.97 7.38 -6.26
N ASP A 58 -11.65 6.41 -6.85
CA ASP A 58 -12.72 5.66 -6.20
C ASP A 58 -12.18 4.35 -5.65
N ILE A 59 -12.20 4.21 -4.33
CA ILE A 59 -11.80 2.98 -3.62
C ILE A 59 -12.99 2.25 -2.99
N SER A 60 -14.22 2.68 -3.27
CA SER A 60 -15.43 2.15 -2.63
C SER A 60 -15.68 0.67 -2.92
N HIS A 61 -15.13 0.14 -4.01
CA HIS A 61 -15.28 -1.26 -4.41
C HIS A 61 -14.35 -2.22 -3.66
N GLN A 62 -13.36 -1.71 -2.93
CA GLN A 62 -12.41 -2.55 -2.19
C GLN A 62 -13.10 -3.22 -1.01
N CYS A 63 -12.67 -4.44 -0.69
CA CYS A 63 -13.10 -5.17 0.50
C CYS A 63 -11.89 -5.54 1.34
N ALA A 64 -11.95 -5.30 2.64
CA ALA A 64 -10.88 -5.68 3.54
C ALA A 64 -10.68 -7.20 3.54
N ARG A 65 -9.44 -7.63 3.52
CA ARG A 65 -9.03 -9.02 3.64
C ARG A 65 -7.82 -9.15 4.56
N ARG A 66 -7.61 -10.34 5.08
CA ARG A 66 -6.45 -10.60 5.93
C ARG A 66 -5.23 -11.00 5.10
N PHE A 67 -4.06 -10.47 5.50
CA PHE A 67 -2.77 -10.90 4.97
C PHE A 67 -2.53 -12.38 5.29
N THR A 68 -1.99 -13.12 4.32
CA THR A 68 -1.68 -14.55 4.47
C THR A 68 -0.26 -14.85 3.99
N ALA A 69 0.27 -16.00 4.40
CA ALA A 69 1.58 -16.48 3.94
C ALA A 69 1.67 -16.59 2.40
N ALA A 70 0.56 -16.92 1.75
CA ALA A 70 0.50 -17.01 0.28
C ALA A 70 0.79 -15.68 -0.41
N ASP A 71 0.52 -14.55 0.24
CA ASP A 71 0.80 -13.23 -0.32
C ASP A 71 2.30 -13.03 -0.57
N CYS A 72 3.16 -13.61 0.25
CA CYS A 72 4.61 -13.55 0.07
C CYS A 72 5.09 -14.23 -1.21
N LYS A 73 4.31 -15.19 -1.72
CA LYS A 73 4.62 -15.90 -2.97
C LYS A 73 3.96 -15.27 -4.18
N GLN A 74 2.76 -14.73 -4.01
CA GLN A 74 1.95 -14.20 -5.10
C GLN A 74 2.42 -12.85 -5.61
N PHE A 75 2.93 -11.99 -4.72
CA PHE A 75 3.28 -10.62 -5.07
C PHE A 75 4.79 -10.45 -5.24
N ASP A 76 5.18 -9.63 -6.20
CA ASP A 76 6.58 -9.32 -6.48
C ASP A 76 7.18 -8.38 -5.45
N LYS A 77 6.36 -7.46 -4.92
CA LYS A 77 6.75 -6.46 -3.93
C LYS A 77 5.62 -6.23 -2.96
N ILE A 78 5.94 -6.13 -1.67
CA ILE A 78 4.98 -5.91 -0.59
C ILE A 78 5.43 -4.71 0.24
N TYR A 79 4.55 -3.71 0.37
CA TYR A 79 4.81 -2.53 1.17
C TYR A 79 3.95 -2.53 2.42
N ALA A 80 4.59 -2.33 3.57
CA ALA A 80 3.91 -2.16 4.84
C ALA A 80 3.82 -0.66 5.19
N MET A 81 2.74 -0.28 5.84
CA MET A 81 2.52 1.12 6.21
C MET A 81 3.31 1.52 7.46
N ALA A 82 3.70 0.56 8.30
CA ALA A 82 4.40 0.80 9.56
C ALA A 82 5.27 -0.41 9.95
N GLU A 83 6.25 -0.19 10.83
CA GLU A 83 7.16 -1.26 11.28
C GLU A 83 6.45 -2.36 12.06
N ASP A 84 5.49 -2.00 12.92
CA ASP A 84 4.70 -2.98 13.66
C ASP A 84 3.89 -3.90 12.74
N VAL A 85 3.49 -3.42 11.58
CA VAL A 85 2.83 -4.22 10.54
C VAL A 85 3.79 -5.27 9.99
N ILE A 86 5.04 -4.93 9.76
CA ILE A 86 6.06 -5.91 9.30
C ILE A 86 6.25 -7.01 10.34
N ASP A 87 6.30 -6.65 11.62
CA ASP A 87 6.43 -7.64 12.70
C ASP A 87 5.25 -8.62 12.70
N GLU A 88 4.04 -8.13 12.52
CA GLU A 88 2.85 -8.99 12.42
C GLU A 88 2.90 -9.86 11.15
N MET A 89 3.36 -9.33 10.03
CA MET A 89 3.51 -10.09 8.79
C MET A 89 4.48 -11.26 8.99
N ARG A 90 5.59 -11.06 9.71
CA ARG A 90 6.54 -12.12 10.05
C ARG A 90 5.87 -13.24 10.85
N ARG A 91 5.05 -12.87 11.83
CA ARG A 91 4.31 -13.85 12.66
C ARG A 91 3.31 -14.65 11.84
N ILE A 92 2.64 -14.02 10.89
CA ILE A 92 1.63 -14.68 10.05
C ILE A 92 2.29 -15.60 9.02
N ALA A 93 3.29 -15.09 8.30
CA ALA A 93 3.92 -15.82 7.19
C ALA A 93 4.97 -16.84 7.65
N ARG A 94 5.56 -16.64 8.82
CA ARG A 94 6.58 -17.53 9.40
C ARG A 94 7.71 -17.81 8.39
N LYS A 95 7.93 -19.07 8.05
CA LYS A 95 8.98 -19.48 7.09
C LYS A 95 8.79 -18.96 5.68
N ASP A 96 7.57 -18.60 5.31
CA ASP A 96 7.26 -18.06 3.98
C ASP A 96 7.49 -16.55 3.88
N PHE A 97 7.82 -15.88 4.98
CA PHE A 97 8.17 -14.46 4.96
C PHE A 97 9.44 -14.23 4.14
N ASP A 98 9.34 -13.36 3.15
CA ASP A 98 10.46 -13.03 2.26
C ASP A 98 10.85 -11.56 2.45
N ALA A 99 11.91 -11.36 3.24
CA ALA A 99 12.42 -10.02 3.56
C ALA A 99 12.91 -9.25 2.31
N THR A 100 13.24 -9.95 1.24
CA THR A 100 13.70 -9.29 0.00
C THR A 100 12.56 -8.60 -0.75
N LYS A 101 11.31 -9.00 -0.50
CA LYS A 101 10.11 -8.43 -1.13
C LYS A 101 9.43 -7.37 -0.28
N VAL A 102 9.70 -7.33 1.02
CA VAL A 102 8.97 -6.50 1.98
C VAL A 102 9.78 -5.28 2.37
N ASP A 103 9.17 -4.11 2.32
CA ASP A 103 9.74 -2.87 2.81
C ASP A 103 8.64 -1.95 3.33
N LEU A 104 9.02 -0.93 4.07
CA LEU A 104 8.12 0.17 4.42
C LEU A 104 7.86 1.03 3.19
N LEU A 105 6.60 1.40 2.99
CA LEU A 105 6.23 2.27 1.86
C LEU A 105 7.05 3.56 1.85
N MET A 106 7.24 4.18 3.02
CA MET A 106 7.95 5.46 3.13
C MET A 106 9.45 5.35 2.85
N ASN A 107 10.03 4.15 2.85
CA ASN A 107 11.43 3.97 2.45
C ASN A 107 11.64 4.19 0.95
N GLU A 108 10.60 4.12 0.13
CA GLU A 108 10.71 4.48 -1.28
C GLU A 108 10.92 6.00 -1.48
N LEU A 109 10.40 6.81 -0.56
CA LEU A 109 10.56 8.27 -0.60
C LEU A 109 11.78 8.73 0.21
N TYR A 110 11.97 8.15 1.40
CA TYR A 110 13.08 8.48 2.31
C TYR A 110 13.85 7.20 2.66
N PRO A 111 14.76 6.73 1.78
CA PRO A 111 15.43 5.43 1.97
C PRO A 111 16.15 5.32 3.31
N GLY A 112 15.92 4.21 4.00
CA GLY A 112 16.58 3.89 5.26
C GLY A 112 16.09 4.65 6.49
N LYS A 113 15.12 5.56 6.34
CA LYS A 113 14.59 6.32 7.47
C LYS A 113 13.58 5.54 8.31
N ASN A 114 13.01 4.47 7.75
CA ASN A 114 12.04 3.61 8.41
C ASN A 114 10.86 4.38 9.00
N MET A 115 10.33 5.32 8.23
CA MET A 115 9.18 6.13 8.65
C MET A 115 7.87 5.36 8.48
N ASP A 116 7.00 5.50 9.47
CA ASP A 116 5.65 4.96 9.40
C ASP A 116 4.70 5.95 8.71
N VAL A 117 3.69 5.40 8.02
CA VAL A 117 2.49 6.16 7.69
C VAL A 117 1.62 6.13 8.95
N PRO A 118 1.29 7.30 9.55
CA PRO A 118 0.49 7.30 10.79
C PRO A 118 -0.91 6.73 10.55
N ASP A 119 -1.47 6.09 11.59
CA ASP A 119 -2.81 5.55 11.53
C ASP A 119 -3.83 6.66 11.84
N PRO A 120 -4.70 7.06 10.89
CA PRO A 120 -5.65 8.13 11.10
C PRO A 120 -6.94 7.69 11.79
N TRP A 121 -7.11 6.40 12.10
CA TRP A 121 -8.35 5.78 12.58
C TRP A 121 -9.02 6.55 13.72
N TYR A 122 -8.24 6.99 14.70
CA TYR A 122 -8.77 7.67 15.88
C TYR A 122 -8.83 9.19 15.74
N GLY A 123 -8.45 9.71 14.59
CA GLY A 123 -8.33 11.14 14.38
C GLY A 123 -9.43 11.73 13.49
N PRO A 124 -9.50 13.07 13.46
CA PRO A 124 -10.41 13.79 12.57
C PRO A 124 -9.93 13.76 11.10
N GLU A 125 -10.78 14.24 10.21
CA GLU A 125 -10.54 14.24 8.76
C GLU A 125 -9.16 14.78 8.33
N PRO A 126 -8.60 15.88 8.91
CA PRO A 126 -7.28 16.36 8.51
C PRO A 126 -6.16 15.30 8.54
N GLY A 127 -6.24 14.35 9.47
CA GLY A 127 -5.29 13.23 9.52
C GLY A 127 -5.33 12.34 8.28
N TYR A 128 -6.50 12.16 7.68
CA TYR A 128 -6.68 11.39 6.44
C TYR A 128 -6.07 12.11 5.23
N HIS A 129 -6.17 13.42 5.16
CA HIS A 129 -5.52 14.24 4.12
C HIS A 129 -4.01 14.15 4.21
N LYS A 130 -3.46 14.20 5.43
CA LYS A 130 -2.02 14.06 5.67
C LYS A 130 -1.52 12.67 5.22
N VAL A 131 -2.24 11.62 5.58
CA VAL A 131 -1.92 10.25 5.18
C VAL A 131 -1.98 10.10 3.66
N PHE A 132 -3.01 10.65 3.02
CA PHE A 132 -3.11 10.66 1.56
C PHE A 132 -1.88 11.30 0.91
N LYS A 133 -1.48 12.47 1.40
CA LYS A 133 -0.31 13.18 0.86
C LYS A 133 0.98 12.37 0.99
N MET A 134 1.22 11.75 2.14
CA MET A 134 2.39 10.91 2.36
C MET A 134 2.43 9.73 1.38
N ILE A 135 1.30 9.04 1.23
CA ILE A 135 1.18 7.90 0.31
C ILE A 135 1.32 8.37 -1.15
N ASP A 136 0.73 9.50 -1.49
CA ASP A 136 0.83 10.08 -2.83
C ASP A 136 2.28 10.34 -3.23
N GLU A 137 3.06 10.97 -2.36
CA GLU A 137 4.48 11.24 -2.59
C GLU A 137 5.31 9.95 -2.68
N ALA A 138 5.05 8.98 -1.81
CA ALA A 138 5.77 7.70 -1.82
C ALA A 138 5.46 6.88 -3.07
N THR A 139 4.21 6.87 -3.52
CA THR A 139 3.81 6.16 -4.74
C THR A 139 4.36 6.83 -6.00
N ASP A 140 4.51 8.16 -6.02
CA ASP A 140 5.23 8.85 -7.09
C ASP A 140 6.67 8.37 -7.17
N ALA A 141 7.34 8.20 -6.03
CA ALA A 141 8.72 7.68 -5.99
C ALA A 141 8.79 6.26 -6.57
N ILE A 142 7.81 5.41 -6.27
CA ILE A 142 7.72 4.05 -6.83
C ILE A 142 7.58 4.11 -8.37
N ILE A 143 6.65 4.89 -8.87
CA ILE A 143 6.40 5.01 -10.32
C ILE A 143 7.66 5.53 -11.02
N ASN A 144 8.30 6.56 -10.48
CA ASN A 144 9.51 7.13 -11.08
C ASN A 144 10.66 6.13 -11.13
N LYS A 145 10.85 5.34 -10.08
CA LYS A 145 11.87 4.30 -10.01
C LYS A 145 11.67 3.24 -11.09
N TYR A 146 10.46 2.70 -11.22
CA TYR A 146 10.17 1.65 -12.18
C TYR A 146 10.03 2.16 -13.60
N ALA A 147 9.58 3.38 -13.82
CA ALA A 147 9.59 4.01 -15.13
C ALA A 147 11.04 4.19 -15.65
N SER A 148 11.98 4.58 -14.77
CA SER A 148 13.41 4.66 -15.09
C SER A 148 13.99 3.29 -15.45
N GLU A 149 13.65 2.25 -14.71
CA GLU A 149 14.08 0.88 -14.99
C GLU A 149 13.55 0.40 -16.33
N LYS A 150 12.28 0.68 -16.66
CA LYS A 150 11.68 0.34 -17.96
C LYS A 150 12.39 1.04 -19.12
N SER A 151 12.81 2.29 -18.94
CA SER A 151 13.57 3.05 -19.94
C SER A 151 14.97 2.48 -20.17
N ARG A 152 15.61 1.97 -19.11
CA ARG A 152 16.94 1.34 -19.18
C ARG A 152 16.90 -0.08 -19.74
N ASN A 153 15.76 -0.76 -19.59
CA ASN A 153 15.59 -2.18 -19.94
C ASN A 153 14.21 -2.38 -20.58
N PRO A 154 14.05 -1.99 -21.85
CA PRO A 154 12.74 -2.05 -22.53
C PRO A 154 12.18 -3.47 -22.68
N GLU A 155 12.98 -4.50 -22.41
CA GLU A 155 12.54 -5.90 -22.48
C GLU A 155 11.90 -6.40 -21.18
N ILE A 156 11.98 -5.65 -20.07
CA ILE A 156 11.27 -6.00 -18.85
C ILE A 156 9.81 -5.59 -18.98
N LYS A 157 9.00 -6.49 -19.51
CA LYS A 157 7.54 -6.35 -19.56
C LYS A 157 6.99 -6.86 -18.22
N LYS A 158 6.46 -5.97 -17.43
CA LYS A 158 5.66 -6.35 -16.26
C LYS A 158 4.28 -5.75 -16.34
#